data_21dfce5f8cf11b224f7c8ca4b2de0f2a
#
_entry.id   21dfce5f8cf11b224f7c8ca4b2de0f2a
#
_cell.length_a   1.000
_cell.length_b   1.000
_cell.length_c   1.000
_cell.angle_alpha   90.00
_cell.angle_beta   90.00
_cell.angle_gamma   90.00
#
_symmetry.space_group_name_H-M   'P 1'
#
loop_
_entity.id
_entity.type
_entity.pdbx_description
1 polymer ?
#
loop_
_entity_poly.entity_id
_entity_poly.type
_entity_poly.pdbx_seq_one_letter_code
_entity_poly.pdbx_strand_id
1 'polypeptide(L)'
;MIQQESRLRVADNTGAKEILCIRVMGGSTRRYANIGDVIVASVKDATPGGVVKKGDVVKAVVVRTVKGVRRKDGSYIKFDENAAVIIKDDKTPRGTSIFGPVARELREKQFMKIVSLAPEVL
;
A
#
# COMPACT_ATOMS: atom_id res chain seq x y z
N MET A 1 -9.04 -2.23 9.36
CA MET A 1 -8.05 -1.16 9.22
C MET A 1 -6.65 -1.72 9.42
N ILE A 2 -5.68 -1.10 8.82
CA ILE A 2 -4.30 -1.54 8.93
C ILE A 2 -3.68 -0.95 10.18
N GLN A 3 -3.03 -1.79 10.96
CA GLN A 3 -2.36 -1.37 12.20
C GLN A 3 -1.04 -2.13 12.33
N GLN A 4 -0.30 -1.83 13.38
CA GLN A 4 0.90 -2.57 13.72
C GLN A 4 0.58 -4.07 13.77
N GLU A 5 1.44 -4.90 13.22
CA GLU A 5 1.30 -6.36 13.08
C GLU A 5 0.34 -6.82 11.98
N SER A 6 -0.34 -5.91 11.28
CA SER A 6 -1.17 -6.30 10.13
C SER A 6 -0.29 -6.78 8.99
N ARG A 7 -0.74 -7.83 8.31
CA ARG A 7 -0.08 -8.33 7.10
C ARG A 7 -0.84 -7.87 5.88
N LEU A 8 -0.08 -7.46 4.85
CA LEU A 8 -0.65 -6.97 3.60
C LEU A 8 0.05 -7.67 2.43
N ARG A 9 -0.71 -7.84 1.36
CA ARG A 9 -0.13 -8.23 0.08
C ARG A 9 0.58 -7.04 -0.55
N VAL A 10 1.57 -7.34 -1.38
CA VAL A 10 2.26 -6.30 -2.14
C VAL A 10 1.74 -6.34 -3.58
N ALA A 11 1.24 -5.21 -4.04
CA ALA A 11 0.56 -5.10 -5.32
C ALA A 11 1.46 -4.52 -6.41
N ASP A 12 2.75 -4.87 -6.37
CA ASP A 12 3.70 -4.39 -7.38
C ASP A 12 4.71 -5.48 -7.77
N ASN A 13 5.55 -5.15 -8.73
CA ASN A 13 6.54 -6.09 -9.27
C ASN A 13 7.94 -5.95 -8.66
N THR A 14 8.04 -5.45 -7.43
CA THR A 14 9.33 -5.34 -6.73
C THR A 14 9.91 -6.69 -6.30
N GLY A 15 9.08 -7.73 -6.33
CA GLY A 15 9.45 -9.06 -5.86
C GLY A 15 8.92 -9.38 -4.48
N ALA A 16 8.57 -8.39 -3.68
CA ALA A 16 7.93 -8.62 -2.39
C ALA A 16 6.52 -9.14 -2.60
N LYS A 17 6.11 -10.12 -1.79
CA LYS A 17 4.77 -10.71 -1.88
C LYS A 17 3.92 -10.36 -0.66
N GLU A 18 4.53 -10.32 0.52
CA GLU A 18 3.84 -10.03 1.76
C GLU A 18 4.71 -9.17 2.66
N ILE A 19 4.08 -8.19 3.29
CA ILE A 19 4.73 -7.30 4.26
C ILE A 19 3.96 -7.29 5.57
N LEU A 20 4.67 -7.02 6.66
CA LEU A 20 4.11 -6.87 8.00
C LEU A 20 4.24 -5.41 8.41
N CYS A 21 3.12 -4.78 8.74
CA CYS A 21 3.13 -3.39 9.20
C CYS A 21 3.84 -3.30 10.56
N ILE A 22 4.91 -2.51 10.61
CA ILE A 22 5.65 -2.24 11.84
C ILE A 22 5.10 -0.97 12.50
N ARG A 23 4.79 0.04 11.70
CA ARG A 23 4.41 1.34 12.20
C ARG A 23 3.58 2.10 11.17
N VAL A 24 2.58 2.84 11.63
CA VAL A 24 1.81 3.76 10.79
C VAL A 24 2.43 5.15 10.89
N MET A 25 2.77 5.74 9.74
CA MET A 25 3.35 7.08 9.69
C MET A 25 2.28 8.14 9.92
N GLY A 26 2.68 9.29 10.44
CA GLY A 26 1.77 10.43 10.61
C GLY A 26 1.60 10.93 12.02
N GLY A 27 2.57 10.65 12.90
CA GLY A 27 2.58 11.13 14.26
C GLY A 27 2.55 10.04 15.30
N SER A 28 2.91 10.37 16.53
CA SER A 28 3.09 9.41 17.62
C SER A 28 1.78 8.75 18.08
N THR A 29 0.65 9.38 17.79
CA THR A 29 -0.67 8.87 18.19
C THR A 29 -1.38 8.10 17.09
N ARG A 30 -0.79 8.01 15.92
CA ARG A 30 -1.41 7.35 14.77
C ARG A 30 -1.39 5.84 14.94
N ARG A 31 -2.58 5.22 15.02
CA ARG A 31 -2.72 3.77 15.23
C ARG A 31 -3.07 3.01 13.95
N TYR A 32 -3.89 3.61 13.09
CA TYR A 32 -4.49 2.90 11.97
C TYR A 32 -4.17 3.60 10.67
N ALA A 33 -3.94 2.81 9.64
CA ALA A 33 -3.74 3.29 8.28
C ALA A 33 -4.96 2.95 7.43
N ASN A 34 -5.36 3.89 6.62
CA ASN A 34 -6.39 3.73 5.59
C ASN A 34 -5.73 3.83 4.22
N ILE A 35 -6.53 3.72 3.18
CA ILE A 35 -6.06 3.89 1.80
C ILE A 35 -5.41 5.26 1.66
N GLY A 36 -4.21 5.27 1.09
CA GLY A 36 -3.43 6.50 0.91
C GLY A 36 -2.49 6.84 2.05
N ASP A 37 -2.55 6.09 3.15
CA ASP A 37 -1.62 6.29 4.26
C ASP A 37 -0.35 5.49 4.06
N VAL A 38 0.77 6.02 4.56
CA VAL A 38 2.08 5.39 4.46
C VAL A 38 2.37 4.62 5.74
N ILE A 39 2.90 3.42 5.56
CA ILE A 39 3.34 2.57 6.67
C ILE A 39 4.81 2.21 6.51
N VAL A 40 5.46 1.89 7.62
CA VAL A 40 6.76 1.22 7.62
C VAL A 40 6.49 -0.26 7.82
N ALA A 41 7.08 -1.10 6.99
CA ALA A 41 6.79 -2.53 7.01
C ALA A 41 8.05 -3.37 6.80
N SER A 42 8.00 -4.60 7.29
CA SER A 42 9.05 -5.60 7.08
C SER A 42 8.59 -6.58 6.02
N VAL A 43 9.45 -6.89 5.06
CA VAL A 43 9.15 -7.85 4.01
C VAL A 43 9.23 -9.25 4.58
N LYS A 44 8.12 -9.98 4.55
CA LYS A 44 8.03 -11.33 5.11
C LYS A 44 8.14 -12.42 4.07
N ASP A 45 7.80 -12.13 2.82
CA ASP A 45 7.92 -13.07 1.72
C ASP A 45 8.30 -12.28 0.46
N ALA A 46 9.28 -12.77 -0.26
CA ALA A 46 9.76 -12.12 -1.48
C ALA A 46 10.34 -13.13 -2.45
N THR A 47 10.23 -12.84 -3.75
CA THR A 47 10.84 -13.63 -4.80
C THR A 47 12.35 -13.39 -4.79
N PRO A 48 13.19 -14.44 -4.84
CA PRO A 48 14.63 -14.25 -4.92
C PRO A 48 15.03 -13.43 -6.16
N GLY A 49 15.98 -12.53 -5.99
CA GLY A 49 16.50 -11.71 -7.08
C GLY A 49 15.69 -10.47 -7.39
N GLY A 50 14.63 -10.18 -6.63
CA GLY A 50 13.85 -8.96 -6.81
C GLY A 50 14.53 -7.72 -6.26
N VAL A 51 13.92 -6.57 -6.50
CA VAL A 51 14.39 -5.27 -6.00
C VAL A 51 14.41 -5.24 -4.47
N VAL A 52 13.43 -5.90 -3.86
CA VAL A 52 13.25 -5.95 -2.41
C VAL A 52 13.42 -7.40 -1.96
N LYS A 53 14.12 -7.58 -0.85
CA LYS A 53 14.45 -8.91 -0.31
C LYS A 53 13.70 -9.16 0.99
N LYS A 54 13.50 -10.44 1.31
CA LYS A 54 12.94 -10.86 2.60
C LYS A 54 13.78 -10.28 3.74
N GLY A 55 13.11 -9.71 4.72
CA GLY A 55 13.75 -9.08 5.87
C GLY A 55 14.00 -7.59 5.72
N ASP A 56 13.88 -7.04 4.53
CA ASP A 56 14.05 -5.60 4.32
C ASP A 56 12.94 -4.81 5.04
N VAL A 57 13.31 -3.63 5.52
CA VAL A 57 12.36 -2.67 6.08
C VAL A 57 12.10 -1.61 5.00
N VAL A 58 10.84 -1.42 4.66
CA VAL A 58 10.45 -0.57 3.55
C VAL A 58 9.30 0.35 3.94
N LYS A 59 9.13 1.43 3.19
CA LYS A 59 7.92 2.25 3.25
C LYS A 59 6.95 1.78 2.18
N ALA A 60 5.67 1.77 2.52
CA ALA A 60 4.63 1.35 1.61
C ALA A 60 3.39 2.22 1.81
N VAL A 61 2.63 2.41 0.75
CA VAL A 61 1.35 3.09 0.80
C VAL A 61 0.23 2.07 0.63
N VAL A 62 -0.80 2.17 1.45
CA VAL A 62 -1.95 1.28 1.38
C VAL A 62 -2.80 1.68 0.19
N VAL A 63 -3.02 0.76 -0.76
CA VAL A 63 -3.74 1.04 -2.00
C VAL A 63 -5.15 0.49 -2.03
N ARG A 64 -5.42 -0.56 -1.24
CA ARG A 64 -6.77 -1.12 -1.09
C ARG A 64 -6.89 -1.85 0.24
N THR A 65 -8.10 -1.86 0.79
CA THR A 65 -8.38 -2.54 2.06
C THR A 65 -9.72 -3.27 1.99
N VAL A 66 -9.84 -4.32 2.79
CA VAL A 66 -11.12 -5.04 2.93
C VAL A 66 -12.18 -4.14 3.55
N LYS A 67 -11.81 -3.32 4.52
CA LYS A 67 -12.73 -2.38 5.14
C LYS A 67 -13.23 -1.32 4.17
N GLY A 68 -12.35 -0.86 3.27
CA GLY A 68 -12.69 0.11 2.25
C GLY A 68 -12.82 1.54 2.75
N VAL A 69 -13.42 2.38 1.92
CA VAL A 69 -13.56 3.81 2.17
C VAL A 69 -15.00 4.23 1.88
N ARG A 70 -15.56 5.04 2.77
CA ARG A 70 -16.84 5.70 2.53
C ARG A 70 -16.55 7.05 1.85
N ARG A 71 -17.26 7.30 0.75
CA ARG A 71 -17.08 8.53 -0.03
C ARG A 71 -18.11 9.58 0.35
N LYS A 72 -17.85 10.83 -0.02
CA LYS A 72 -18.71 11.96 0.30
C LYS A 72 -20.12 11.83 -0.24
N ASP A 73 -20.30 11.17 -1.38
CA ASP A 73 -21.60 10.95 -1.99
C ASP A 73 -22.40 9.80 -1.35
N GLY A 74 -21.88 9.21 -0.27
CA GLY A 74 -22.51 8.10 0.42
C GLY A 74 -22.16 6.73 -0.11
N SER A 75 -21.45 6.65 -1.22
CA SER A 75 -21.01 5.35 -1.76
C SER A 75 -19.85 4.78 -0.96
N TYR A 76 -19.64 3.48 -1.13
CA TYR A 76 -18.58 2.74 -0.47
C TYR A 76 -17.76 1.99 -1.50
N ILE A 77 -16.45 1.95 -1.32
CA ILE A 77 -15.57 1.06 -2.09
C ILE A 77 -14.90 0.09 -1.12
N LYS A 78 -14.99 -1.20 -1.40
CA LYS A 78 -14.36 -2.26 -0.62
C LYS A 78 -13.62 -3.18 -1.58
N PHE A 79 -12.55 -3.78 -1.07
CA PHE A 79 -11.72 -4.70 -1.85
C PHE A 79 -11.66 -6.07 -1.18
N ASP A 80 -11.19 -7.07 -1.93
CA ASP A 80 -11.10 -8.44 -1.44
C ASP A 80 -9.94 -8.67 -0.47
N GLU A 81 -8.98 -7.77 -0.47
CA GLU A 81 -7.75 -7.95 0.30
C GLU A 81 -7.18 -6.60 0.73
N ASN A 82 -6.27 -6.66 1.69
CA ASN A 82 -5.45 -5.52 2.08
C ASN A 82 -4.17 -5.58 1.27
N ALA A 83 -3.85 -4.51 0.56
CA ALA A 83 -2.66 -4.47 -0.26
C ALA A 83 -1.98 -3.12 -0.21
N ALA A 84 -0.67 -3.13 -0.41
CA ALA A 84 0.17 -1.95 -0.39
C ALA A 84 1.16 -1.98 -1.55
N VAL A 85 1.68 -0.82 -1.89
CA VAL A 85 2.71 -0.64 -2.90
C VAL A 85 3.95 -0.08 -2.21
N ILE A 86 5.11 -0.68 -2.47
CA ILE A 86 6.37 -0.23 -1.89
C ILE A 86 6.80 1.06 -2.57
N ILE A 87 7.14 2.07 -1.78
CA ILE A 87 7.47 3.41 -2.27
C ILE A 87 8.86 3.84 -1.81
N LYS A 88 9.40 4.82 -2.52
CA LYS A 88 10.61 5.55 -2.13
C LYS A 88 10.23 6.70 -1.21
N ASP A 89 11.25 7.37 -0.66
CA ASP A 89 11.02 8.54 0.23
C ASP A 89 10.30 9.69 -0.46
N ASP A 90 10.42 9.80 -1.77
CA ASP A 90 9.76 10.85 -2.57
C ASP A 90 8.34 10.48 -3.01
N LYS A 91 7.76 9.42 -2.44
CA LYS A 91 6.42 8.93 -2.72
C LYS A 91 6.23 8.29 -4.10
N THR A 92 7.31 7.98 -4.80
CA THR A 92 7.22 7.26 -6.08
C THR A 92 7.33 5.76 -5.82
N PRO A 93 6.66 4.91 -6.64
CA PRO A 93 6.76 3.47 -6.46
C PRO A 93 8.16 2.97 -6.80
N ARG A 94 8.61 1.96 -6.08
CA ARG A 94 9.90 1.31 -6.36
C ARG A 94 9.81 0.37 -7.55
N GLY A 95 8.63 -0.18 -7.78
CA GLY A 95 8.38 -1.06 -8.93
C GLY A 95 7.96 -0.26 -10.16
N THR A 96 7.78 -0.99 -11.25
CA THR A 96 7.38 -0.41 -12.54
C THR A 96 5.96 -0.79 -12.95
N SER A 97 5.34 -1.74 -12.25
CA SER A 97 3.97 -2.20 -12.52
C SER A 97 3.19 -2.34 -11.24
N ILE A 98 1.90 -2.08 -11.32
CA ILE A 98 0.95 -2.25 -10.20
C ILE A 98 -0.02 -3.35 -10.58
N PHE A 99 -0.33 -4.24 -9.64
CA PHE A 99 -1.25 -5.38 -9.84
C PHE A 99 -2.59 -5.10 -9.19
N GLY A 100 -3.66 -5.29 -9.96
CA GLY A 100 -5.01 -5.14 -9.47
C GLY A 100 -5.46 -3.69 -9.30
N PRO A 101 -6.69 -3.49 -8.83
CA PRO A 101 -7.24 -2.15 -8.71
C PRO A 101 -6.67 -1.37 -7.52
N VAL A 102 -6.67 -0.06 -7.65
CA VAL A 102 -6.37 0.85 -6.54
C VAL A 102 -7.51 1.82 -6.36
N ALA A 103 -7.67 2.36 -5.16
CA ALA A 103 -8.70 3.35 -4.91
C ALA A 103 -8.27 4.72 -5.41
N ARG A 104 -9.21 5.47 -5.97
CA ARG A 104 -8.92 6.81 -6.52
C ARG A 104 -8.53 7.84 -5.45
N GLU A 105 -8.75 7.53 -4.18
CA GLU A 105 -8.30 8.38 -3.07
C GLU A 105 -6.79 8.61 -3.05
N LEU A 106 -6.02 7.73 -3.68
CA LEU A 106 -4.57 7.91 -3.82
C LEU A 106 -4.22 9.19 -4.60
N ARG A 107 -5.08 9.60 -5.52
CA ARG A 107 -4.88 10.85 -6.28
C ARG A 107 -4.90 12.06 -5.36
N GLU A 108 -5.82 12.08 -4.40
CA GLU A 108 -5.95 13.16 -3.43
C GLU A 108 -4.77 13.21 -2.46
N LYS A 109 -4.14 12.06 -2.22
CA LYS A 109 -2.96 11.94 -1.36
C LYS A 109 -1.65 12.12 -2.13
N GLN A 110 -1.72 12.54 -3.39
CA GLN A 110 -0.57 12.86 -4.24
C GLN A 110 0.28 11.65 -4.67
N PHE A 111 -0.31 10.48 -4.76
CA PHE A 111 0.36 9.29 -5.30
C PHE A 111 0.02 9.12 -6.79
N MET A 112 0.26 10.16 -7.57
CA MET A 112 -0.14 10.21 -8.98
C MET A 112 0.55 9.15 -9.83
N LYS A 113 1.82 8.86 -9.54
CA LYS A 113 2.56 7.85 -10.30
C LYS A 113 1.95 6.46 -10.11
N ILE A 114 1.51 6.13 -8.90
CA ILE A 114 0.84 4.87 -8.62
C ILE A 114 -0.48 4.79 -9.37
N VAL A 115 -1.25 5.87 -9.35
CA VAL A 115 -2.53 5.94 -10.07
C VAL A 115 -2.31 5.73 -11.58
N SER A 116 -1.26 6.34 -12.14
CA SER A 116 -0.98 6.20 -13.56
C SER A 116 -0.51 4.80 -13.95
N LEU A 117 0.13 4.06 -13.05
CA LEU A 117 0.60 2.70 -13.31
C LEU A 117 -0.46 1.65 -13.04
N ALA A 118 -1.50 1.97 -12.29
CA ALA A 118 -2.52 1.00 -11.91
C ALA A 118 -3.37 0.60 -13.12
N PRO A 119 -3.68 -0.70 -13.27
CA PRO A 119 -4.52 -1.16 -14.38
C PRO A 119 -5.97 -0.71 -14.25
N GLU A 120 -6.42 -0.44 -13.03
CA GLU A 120 -7.79 0.00 -12.77
C GLU A 120 -7.81 0.91 -11.55
N VAL A 121 -8.53 2.01 -11.64
CA VAL A 121 -8.68 2.97 -10.54
C VAL A 121 -10.16 3.03 -10.18
N LEU A 122 -10.50 2.57 -9.02
CA LEU A 122 -11.86 2.50 -8.52
C LEU A 122 -12.09 3.54 -7.42
#